data_3955eeb4f5e6e226289b4dce146af2a7
#
_entry.id   3955eeb4f5e6e226289b4dce146af2a7
#
_cell.length_a   1.000
_cell.length_b   1.000
_cell.length_c   1.000
_cell.angle_alpha   90.00
_cell.angle_beta   90.00
_cell.angle_gamma   90.00
#
_symmetry.space_group_name_H-M   'P 1'
#
loop_
_entity.id
_entity.type
_entity.pdbx_description
1 polymer ?
#
loop_
_entity_poly.entity_id
_entity_poly.type
_entity_poly.pdbx_seq_one_letter_code
_entity_poly.pdbx_strand_id
1 'polypeptide(L)'
;MIESRKYDCSRGCVVQRADTGELDCTYRQGCCKLEVYDWLSGISQEQYNDYFEVRFKNTRKGIYINASGQSLKTGDLVIVEAANGHDLGIVTLEGPIVAHQMKCKRINPETFEFKKIYRKAKLFDIEKWQEAIAREHEVMIRSRQIAAELGLEMKIGDVEFQGDGTKAIFYYIADGRVDFRQLIKVFADEFRIRIEMKQIGARQEAGLIGGLGVCGRELCCSNYISSFQSITTSAARVQDLSLNPQKLAGQCGKLKCCLNYETAAYMDAQSRIPKVYNPLEFQDGLAYLMKTDILREIMYFSYDPSSLANLYPLYAEDVWDIIKMNRNGEKPESLKGDVTPAAPEFVTAVGDDAINRFDEARKRKKKKRNNRNKKPQKAE
;
A
#
# COMPACT_ATOMS: atom_id res chain seq x y z
N MET A 1 -11.81 -24.59 -29.61
CA MET A 1 -11.84 -23.56 -28.55
C MET A 1 -10.60 -23.78 -27.69
N ILE A 2 -9.56 -22.98 -27.89
CA ILE A 2 -8.34 -23.05 -27.08
C ILE A 2 -8.64 -22.22 -25.84
N GLU A 3 -8.79 -22.90 -24.68
CA GLU A 3 -8.88 -22.23 -23.40
C GLU A 3 -7.66 -21.31 -23.23
N SER A 4 -7.91 -20.00 -23.29
CA SER A 4 -6.90 -19.02 -22.87
C SER A 4 -6.64 -19.25 -21.39
N ARG A 5 -5.62 -20.03 -21.04
CA ARG A 5 -5.13 -20.13 -19.67
C ARG A 5 -4.71 -18.74 -19.23
N LYS A 6 -5.58 -18.06 -18.50
CA LYS A 6 -5.24 -16.85 -17.76
C LYS A 6 -4.23 -17.24 -16.69
N TYR A 7 -2.96 -17.09 -16.98
CA TYR A 7 -1.95 -17.14 -15.94
C TYR A 7 -2.09 -15.85 -15.13
N ASP A 8 -2.72 -15.96 -13.98
CA ASP A 8 -2.71 -14.90 -12.97
C ASP A 8 -1.32 -14.86 -12.36
N CYS A 9 -0.44 -14.18 -13.07
CA CYS A 9 0.95 -14.11 -12.73
C CYS A 9 1.14 -12.89 -11.82
N SER A 10 1.55 -13.14 -10.59
CA SER A 10 2.00 -12.13 -9.62
C SER A 10 3.13 -11.22 -10.15
N ARG A 11 3.53 -11.42 -11.39
CA ARG A 11 4.54 -10.69 -12.14
C ARG A 11 3.98 -9.57 -13.02
N GLY A 12 2.65 -9.42 -13.12
CA GLY A 12 2.01 -8.29 -13.80
C GLY A 12 1.90 -8.39 -15.30
N CYS A 13 2.18 -9.54 -15.92
CA CYS A 13 1.94 -9.76 -17.34
C CYS A 13 1.01 -10.95 -17.59
N VAL A 14 0.17 -10.84 -18.61
CA VAL A 14 -0.58 -11.95 -19.16
C VAL A 14 0.04 -12.26 -20.52
N VAL A 15 0.63 -13.43 -20.65
CA VAL A 15 1.13 -13.92 -21.94
C VAL A 15 -0.04 -14.55 -22.66
N GLN A 16 -0.51 -13.93 -23.72
CA GLN A 16 -1.52 -14.49 -24.62
C GLN A 16 -0.83 -15.04 -25.85
N ARG A 17 -1.23 -16.22 -26.30
CA ARG A 17 -0.83 -16.71 -27.60
C ARG A 17 -1.77 -16.09 -28.64
N ALA A 18 -1.25 -15.23 -29.49
CA ALA A 18 -2.02 -14.74 -30.65
C ALA A 18 -2.35 -15.90 -31.58
N ASP A 19 -3.45 -15.81 -32.32
CA ASP A 19 -3.85 -16.84 -33.33
C ASP A 19 -2.78 -17.04 -34.43
N THR A 20 -1.85 -16.10 -34.53
CA THR A 20 -0.68 -16.14 -35.45
C THR A 20 0.49 -16.97 -34.91
N GLY A 21 0.39 -17.53 -33.71
CA GLY A 21 1.50 -18.24 -33.04
C GLY A 21 2.55 -17.33 -32.40
N GLU A 22 2.44 -16.03 -32.56
CA GLU A 22 3.27 -15.06 -31.87
C GLU A 22 2.78 -14.85 -30.43
N LEU A 23 3.72 -14.72 -29.49
CA LEU A 23 3.41 -14.38 -28.11
C LEU A 23 3.18 -12.88 -28.01
N ASP A 24 1.95 -12.50 -27.80
CA ASP A 24 1.59 -11.15 -27.41
C ASP A 24 1.66 -11.04 -25.88
N CYS A 25 2.67 -10.34 -25.40
CA CYS A 25 2.84 -10.02 -23.99
C CYS A 25 2.19 -8.68 -23.73
N THR A 26 0.89 -8.68 -23.48
CA THR A 26 0.21 -7.48 -23.01
C THR A 26 0.51 -7.27 -21.54
N TYR A 27 1.28 -6.23 -21.24
CA TYR A 27 1.40 -5.69 -19.89
C TYR A 27 0.00 -5.24 -19.45
N ARG A 28 -0.66 -6.04 -18.65
CA ARG A 28 -1.85 -5.59 -17.94
C ARG A 28 -1.39 -5.02 -16.59
N GLN A 29 -1.85 -3.83 -16.27
CA GLN A 29 -1.78 -3.22 -14.94
C GLN A 29 -2.49 -4.10 -13.88
N GLY A 30 -2.20 -5.39 -13.85
CA GLY A 30 -2.86 -6.34 -12.95
C GLY A 30 -2.14 -6.55 -11.63
N CYS A 31 -0.86 -6.18 -11.56
CA CYS A 31 -0.08 -6.24 -10.34
C CYS A 31 0.45 -4.85 -10.01
N CYS A 32 -0.36 -4.05 -9.34
CA CYS A 32 -0.03 -2.68 -8.94
C CYS A 32 1.04 -2.60 -7.81
N LYS A 33 1.63 -3.74 -7.40
CA LYS A 33 2.62 -3.77 -6.32
C LYS A 33 3.85 -2.96 -6.68
N LEU A 34 4.08 -1.88 -5.94
CA LEU A 34 5.18 -0.92 -6.14
C LEU A 34 5.22 -0.35 -7.56
N GLU A 35 4.07 -0.17 -8.20
CA GLU A 35 3.99 0.45 -9.51
C GLU A 35 4.35 1.93 -9.42
N VAL A 36 5.09 2.41 -10.42
CA VAL A 36 5.45 3.81 -10.54
C VAL A 36 4.87 4.33 -11.85
N TYR A 37 4.10 5.40 -11.77
CA TYR A 37 3.59 6.07 -12.95
C TYR A 37 4.71 6.88 -13.60
N ASP A 38 4.94 6.66 -14.90
CA ASP A 38 5.93 7.42 -15.67
C ASP A 38 5.32 8.74 -16.15
N TRP A 39 5.51 9.79 -15.35
CA TRP A 39 5.07 11.15 -15.66
C TRP A 39 6.11 11.93 -16.47
N LEU A 40 7.31 11.36 -16.73
CA LEU A 40 8.37 11.92 -17.56
C LEU A 40 8.41 11.29 -18.95
N SER A 41 7.44 10.43 -19.29
CA SER A 41 7.32 9.82 -20.61
C SER A 41 7.26 10.90 -21.69
N GLY A 42 8.11 10.79 -22.70
CA GLY A 42 8.23 11.77 -23.77
C GLY A 42 9.29 12.87 -23.57
N ILE A 43 9.93 12.94 -22.41
CA ILE A 43 11.08 13.80 -22.20
C ILE A 43 12.37 13.01 -22.48
N SER A 44 13.03 13.32 -23.58
CA SER A 44 14.32 12.69 -23.91
C SER A 44 15.44 13.30 -23.07
N GLN A 45 16.10 12.46 -22.26
CA GLN A 45 17.36 12.81 -21.61
C GLN A 45 18.38 11.73 -21.93
N GLU A 46 19.35 12.06 -22.76
CA GLU A 46 20.35 11.11 -23.29
C GLU A 46 21.16 10.38 -22.20
N GLN A 47 21.41 11.04 -21.06
CA GLN A 47 22.25 10.50 -19.98
C GLN A 47 21.72 9.24 -19.27
N TYR A 48 20.43 8.90 -19.41
CA TYR A 48 19.80 7.81 -18.65
C TYR A 48 19.10 6.78 -19.53
N ASN A 49 19.28 6.84 -20.84
CA ASN A 49 18.61 5.95 -21.80
C ASN A 49 19.03 4.48 -21.67
N ASP A 50 20.15 4.19 -21.01
CA ASP A 50 20.68 2.83 -20.88
C ASP A 50 20.21 2.12 -19.60
N TYR A 51 19.53 2.83 -18.69
CA TYR A 51 19.08 2.26 -17.43
C TYR A 51 17.59 1.90 -17.48
N PHE A 52 17.27 0.70 -17.04
CA PHE A 52 15.91 0.17 -17.02
C PHE A 52 15.57 -0.41 -15.65
N GLU A 53 14.35 -0.16 -15.15
CA GLU A 53 13.84 -0.90 -14.01
C GLU A 53 13.18 -2.18 -14.53
N VAL A 54 13.59 -3.33 -14.01
CA VAL A 54 13.04 -4.64 -14.35
C VAL A 54 12.37 -5.24 -13.13
N ARG A 55 11.15 -5.73 -13.32
CA ARG A 55 10.33 -6.39 -12.31
C ARG A 55 10.38 -7.89 -12.47
N PHE A 56 10.36 -8.57 -11.32
CA PHE A 56 10.21 -10.01 -11.20
C PHE A 56 8.93 -10.35 -10.42
N LYS A 57 8.96 -11.36 -9.58
CA LYS A 57 7.80 -11.75 -8.79
C LYS A 57 7.48 -10.71 -7.68
N ASN A 58 6.21 -10.41 -7.51
CA ASN A 58 5.67 -9.55 -6.46
C ASN A 58 6.37 -8.17 -6.39
N THR A 59 7.08 -7.89 -5.30
CA THR A 59 7.76 -6.62 -5.04
C THR A 59 9.24 -6.62 -5.42
N ARG A 60 9.77 -7.71 -6.00
CA ARG A 60 11.18 -7.80 -6.40
C ARG A 60 11.41 -7.01 -7.69
N LYS A 61 12.22 -5.98 -7.61
CA LYS A 61 12.62 -5.11 -8.72
C LYS A 61 14.11 -4.82 -8.65
N GLY A 62 14.72 -4.60 -9.79
CA GLY A 62 16.11 -4.20 -9.91
C GLY A 62 16.33 -3.17 -11.01
N ILE A 63 17.44 -2.46 -10.95
CA ILE A 63 17.88 -1.56 -12.01
C ILE A 63 19.02 -2.24 -12.75
N TYR A 64 18.93 -2.20 -14.08
CA TYR A 64 19.81 -2.91 -15.01
C TYR A 64 20.28 -1.97 -16.10
N ILE A 65 21.45 -2.27 -16.69
CA ILE A 65 21.97 -1.55 -17.86
C ILE A 65 21.68 -2.38 -19.12
N ASN A 66 21.22 -1.72 -20.15
CA ASN A 66 21.05 -2.32 -21.47
C ASN A 66 22.39 -2.52 -22.17
N ALA A 67 22.91 -3.74 -22.13
CA ALA A 67 24.13 -4.10 -22.84
C ALA A 67 23.86 -4.65 -24.25
N SER A 68 22.58 -4.82 -24.62
CA SER A 68 22.21 -5.45 -25.89
C SER A 68 22.20 -4.49 -27.09
N GLY A 69 22.15 -3.18 -26.85
CA GLY A 69 21.95 -2.17 -27.90
C GLY A 69 20.57 -2.22 -28.56
N GLN A 70 19.66 -3.10 -28.09
CA GLN A 70 18.29 -3.19 -28.60
C GLN A 70 17.42 -2.10 -27.99
N SER A 71 16.48 -1.54 -28.77
CA SER A 71 15.46 -0.66 -28.22
C SER A 71 14.51 -1.46 -27.32
N LEU A 72 14.51 -1.11 -26.03
CA LEU A 72 13.66 -1.70 -25.01
C LEU A 72 12.56 -0.71 -24.64
N LYS A 73 11.35 -1.23 -24.39
CA LYS A 73 10.19 -0.44 -23.97
C LYS A 73 9.56 -1.04 -22.72
N THR A 74 8.85 -0.22 -21.98
CA THR A 74 8.02 -0.68 -20.86
C THR A 74 7.07 -1.78 -21.31
N GLY A 75 7.07 -2.91 -20.59
CA GLY A 75 6.32 -4.11 -20.93
C GLY A 75 7.13 -5.20 -21.62
N ASP A 76 8.32 -4.88 -22.15
CA ASP A 76 9.17 -5.89 -22.80
C ASP A 76 9.66 -6.94 -21.79
N LEU A 77 9.61 -8.21 -22.21
CA LEU A 77 10.24 -9.31 -21.48
C LEU A 77 11.72 -9.37 -21.84
N VAL A 78 12.56 -9.34 -20.80
CA VAL A 78 14.01 -9.28 -20.97
C VAL A 78 14.73 -10.35 -20.17
N ILE A 79 15.83 -10.83 -20.74
CA ILE A 79 16.77 -11.72 -20.07
C ILE A 79 17.83 -10.86 -19.42
N VAL A 80 17.98 -11.02 -18.11
CA VAL A 80 18.89 -10.21 -17.30
C VAL A 80 19.95 -11.11 -16.61
N GLU A 81 21.06 -10.50 -16.30
CA GLU A 81 22.12 -11.10 -15.55
C GLU A 81 21.67 -11.44 -14.13
N ALA A 82 21.90 -12.68 -13.70
CA ALA A 82 21.73 -13.12 -12.33
C ALA A 82 23.08 -13.44 -11.71
N ALA A 83 23.15 -13.65 -10.38
CA ALA A 83 24.40 -14.02 -9.71
C ALA A 83 24.94 -15.36 -10.26
N ASN A 84 24.04 -16.26 -10.66
CA ASN A 84 24.34 -17.51 -11.36
C ASN A 84 23.28 -17.70 -12.44
N GLY A 85 23.71 -17.83 -13.70
CA GLY A 85 22.81 -17.97 -14.84
C GLY A 85 22.14 -16.66 -15.24
N HIS A 86 20.90 -16.74 -15.69
CA HIS A 86 20.12 -15.59 -16.14
C HIS A 86 18.69 -15.66 -15.58
N ASP A 87 18.10 -14.49 -15.42
CA ASP A 87 16.73 -14.39 -14.96
C ASP A 87 15.87 -13.71 -16.02
N LEU A 88 14.56 -13.92 -15.99
CA LEU A 88 13.61 -13.29 -16.88
C LEU A 88 12.75 -12.31 -16.08
N GLY A 89 12.68 -11.08 -16.56
CA GLY A 89 11.87 -10.04 -15.95
C GLY A 89 11.19 -9.16 -16.98
N ILE A 90 10.34 -8.27 -16.49
CA ILE A 90 9.55 -7.34 -17.29
C ILE A 90 10.08 -5.94 -17.08
N VAL A 91 10.35 -5.20 -18.13
CA VAL A 91 10.71 -3.77 -18.06
C VAL A 91 9.51 -2.99 -17.55
N THR A 92 9.66 -2.30 -16.43
CA THR A 92 8.60 -1.48 -15.82
C THR A 92 8.80 0.00 -16.01
N LEU A 93 10.05 0.45 -16.08
CA LEU A 93 10.40 1.86 -16.31
C LEU A 93 11.60 1.98 -17.23
N GLU A 94 11.59 3.03 -18.04
CA GLU A 94 12.65 3.44 -18.95
C GLU A 94 12.90 4.94 -18.85
N GLY A 95 14.07 5.39 -19.30
CA GLY A 95 14.39 6.82 -19.43
C GLY A 95 14.56 7.58 -18.10
N PRO A 96 14.22 8.89 -18.08
CA PRO A 96 14.55 9.80 -16.97
C PRO A 96 13.94 9.41 -15.61
N ILE A 97 12.80 8.75 -15.62
CA ILE A 97 12.13 8.30 -14.38
C ILE A 97 12.97 7.28 -13.62
N VAL A 98 13.79 6.49 -14.32
CA VAL A 98 14.70 5.51 -13.68
C VAL A 98 15.75 6.25 -12.85
N ALA A 99 16.29 7.38 -13.34
CA ALA A 99 17.22 8.20 -12.59
C ALA A 99 16.59 8.76 -11.30
N HIS A 100 15.31 9.16 -11.36
CA HIS A 100 14.57 9.59 -10.18
C HIS A 100 14.40 8.45 -9.18
N GLN A 101 14.08 7.25 -9.65
CA GLN A 101 14.01 6.05 -8.81
C GLN A 101 15.36 5.70 -8.16
N MET A 102 16.47 5.85 -8.88
CA MET A 102 17.81 5.66 -8.30
C MET A 102 18.04 6.62 -7.12
N LYS A 103 17.70 7.91 -7.29
CA LYS A 103 17.80 8.91 -6.21
C LYS A 103 16.92 8.52 -5.00
N CYS A 104 15.67 8.14 -5.24
CA CYS A 104 14.77 7.68 -4.17
C CYS A 104 15.31 6.46 -3.42
N LYS A 105 15.92 5.52 -4.12
CA LYS A 105 16.56 4.31 -3.57
C LYS A 105 17.97 4.58 -3.03
N ARG A 106 18.49 5.81 -3.14
CA ARG A 106 19.86 6.21 -2.75
C ARG A 106 20.94 5.38 -3.45
N ILE A 107 20.72 5.04 -4.70
CA ILE A 107 21.69 4.34 -5.56
C ILE A 107 22.53 5.38 -6.27
N ASN A 108 23.85 5.36 -6.05
CA ASN A 108 24.78 6.20 -6.80
C ASN A 108 25.23 5.44 -8.06
N PRO A 109 24.97 5.97 -9.28
CA PRO A 109 25.35 5.30 -10.52
C PRO A 109 26.85 5.02 -10.67
N GLU A 110 27.71 5.84 -10.06
CA GLU A 110 29.16 5.72 -10.20
C GLU A 110 29.76 4.59 -9.35
N THR A 111 29.12 4.25 -8.22
CA THR A 111 29.66 3.28 -7.26
C THR A 111 28.91 1.95 -7.27
N PHE A 112 27.73 1.89 -7.87
CA PHE A 112 26.89 0.71 -7.89
C PHE A 112 27.17 -0.15 -9.13
N GLU A 113 27.48 -1.42 -8.93
CA GLU A 113 27.61 -2.39 -10.03
C GLU A 113 26.22 -2.78 -10.55
N PHE A 114 25.86 -2.25 -11.71
CA PHE A 114 24.62 -2.63 -12.37
C PHE A 114 24.80 -3.93 -13.15
N LYS A 115 23.84 -4.83 -12.96
CA LYS A 115 23.71 -6.02 -13.80
C LYS A 115 23.18 -5.65 -15.17
N LYS A 116 23.47 -6.51 -16.16
CA LYS A 116 23.19 -6.23 -17.56
C LYS A 116 21.88 -6.88 -18.02
N ILE A 117 21.22 -6.24 -18.96
CA ILE A 117 20.20 -6.85 -19.79
C ILE A 117 20.92 -7.43 -21.00
N TYR A 118 20.78 -8.73 -21.20
CA TYR A 118 21.45 -9.41 -22.32
C TYR A 118 20.70 -9.25 -23.63
N ARG A 119 19.38 -9.44 -23.61
CA ARG A 119 18.51 -9.38 -24.81
C ARG A 119 17.03 -9.42 -24.42
N LYS A 120 16.17 -9.17 -25.42
CA LYS A 120 14.74 -9.50 -25.30
C LYS A 120 14.54 -11.02 -25.20
N ALA A 121 13.56 -11.45 -24.43
CA ALA A 121 13.22 -12.85 -24.29
C ALA A 121 12.68 -13.42 -25.61
N LYS A 122 13.10 -14.64 -25.94
CA LYS A 122 12.58 -15.41 -27.07
C LYS A 122 11.47 -16.35 -26.57
N LEU A 123 10.70 -16.91 -27.49
CA LEU A 123 9.60 -17.84 -27.19
C LEU A 123 10.04 -18.97 -26.24
N PHE A 124 11.15 -19.61 -26.52
CA PHE A 124 11.70 -20.70 -25.69
C PHE A 124 11.99 -20.26 -24.25
N ASP A 125 12.51 -19.03 -24.07
CA ASP A 125 12.80 -18.50 -22.73
C ASP A 125 11.50 -18.31 -21.94
N ILE A 126 10.46 -17.86 -22.61
CA ILE A 126 9.15 -17.60 -22.01
C ILE A 126 8.45 -18.91 -21.64
N GLU A 127 8.50 -19.92 -22.51
CA GLU A 127 7.94 -21.24 -22.22
C GLU A 127 8.61 -21.86 -21.00
N LYS A 128 9.94 -21.85 -20.95
CA LYS A 128 10.70 -22.34 -19.80
C LYS A 128 10.39 -21.58 -18.51
N TRP A 129 10.25 -20.28 -18.59
CA TRP A 129 9.84 -19.44 -17.46
C TRP A 129 8.41 -19.75 -16.98
N GLN A 130 7.48 -20.00 -17.87
CA GLN A 130 6.11 -20.41 -17.52
C GLN A 130 6.09 -21.77 -16.82
N GLU A 131 6.89 -22.73 -17.28
CA GLU A 131 7.05 -24.03 -16.60
C GLU A 131 7.59 -23.86 -15.18
N ALA A 132 8.59 -22.99 -15.01
CA ALA A 132 9.15 -22.68 -13.69
C ALA A 132 8.11 -22.06 -12.75
N ILE A 133 7.28 -21.12 -13.26
CA ILE A 133 6.19 -20.50 -12.49
C ILE A 133 5.14 -21.55 -12.09
N ALA A 134 4.76 -22.44 -12.99
CA ALA A 134 3.75 -23.46 -12.71
C ALA A 134 4.13 -24.37 -11.52
N ARG A 135 5.44 -24.59 -11.31
CA ARG A 135 5.98 -25.40 -10.20
C ARG A 135 6.01 -24.68 -8.86
N GLU A 136 5.95 -23.33 -8.82
CA GLU A 136 6.16 -22.54 -7.60
C GLU A 136 5.17 -22.92 -6.48
N HIS A 137 3.89 -23.08 -6.81
CA HIS A 137 2.85 -23.36 -5.82
C HIS A 137 3.01 -24.75 -5.19
N GLU A 138 3.29 -25.77 -5.99
CA GLU A 138 3.51 -27.14 -5.51
C GLU A 138 4.76 -27.22 -4.63
N VAL A 139 5.87 -26.64 -5.11
CA VAL A 139 7.12 -26.56 -4.35
C VAL A 139 6.95 -25.80 -3.04
N MET A 140 6.15 -24.72 -3.01
CA MET A 140 5.87 -23.99 -1.79
C MET A 140 5.11 -24.85 -0.77
N ILE A 141 4.08 -25.61 -1.19
CA ILE A 141 3.32 -26.48 -0.30
C ILE A 141 4.24 -27.58 0.25
N ARG A 142 4.97 -28.24 -0.63
CA ARG A 142 5.87 -29.33 -0.24
C ARG A 142 6.97 -28.86 0.71
N SER A 143 7.54 -27.68 0.45
CA SER A 143 8.58 -27.12 1.31
C SER A 143 8.08 -26.77 2.72
N ARG A 144 6.81 -26.37 2.86
CA ARG A 144 6.18 -26.16 4.18
C ARG A 144 6.04 -27.48 4.95
N GLN A 145 5.68 -28.56 4.26
CA GLN A 145 5.58 -29.90 4.88
C GLN A 145 6.94 -30.36 5.39
N ILE A 146 7.98 -30.27 4.56
CA ILE A 146 9.36 -30.65 4.94
C ILE A 146 9.85 -29.81 6.13
N ALA A 147 9.59 -28.50 6.13
CA ALA A 147 9.99 -27.65 7.25
C ALA A 147 9.28 -28.04 8.56
N ALA A 148 8.02 -28.44 8.48
CA ALA A 148 7.25 -28.96 9.62
C ALA A 148 7.76 -30.34 10.08
N GLU A 149 8.07 -31.25 9.15
CA GLU A 149 8.63 -32.59 9.43
C GLU A 149 10.00 -32.48 10.16
N LEU A 150 10.79 -31.46 9.82
CA LEU A 150 12.07 -31.17 10.49
C LEU A 150 11.92 -30.38 11.80
N GLY A 151 10.71 -30.05 12.21
CA GLY A 151 10.43 -29.31 13.46
C GLY A 151 11.02 -27.92 13.52
N LEU A 152 11.18 -27.23 12.37
CA LEU A 152 11.78 -25.90 12.30
C LEU A 152 10.75 -24.82 12.63
N GLU A 153 11.08 -23.93 13.57
CA GLU A 153 10.25 -22.78 13.93
C GLU A 153 10.32 -21.66 12.88
N MET A 154 9.85 -21.95 11.68
CA MET A 154 9.84 -21.02 10.57
C MET A 154 8.62 -21.28 9.67
N LYS A 155 8.21 -20.24 8.95
CA LYS A 155 7.14 -20.33 7.95
C LYS A 155 7.67 -19.92 6.57
N ILE A 156 7.53 -20.79 5.58
CA ILE A 156 7.82 -20.43 4.18
C ILE A 156 6.62 -19.66 3.65
N GLY A 157 6.83 -18.39 3.32
CA GLY A 157 5.82 -17.47 2.80
C GLY A 157 5.58 -17.64 1.32
N ASP A 158 6.65 -17.68 0.53
CA ASP A 158 6.60 -17.76 -0.94
C ASP A 158 7.85 -18.41 -1.51
N VAL A 159 7.76 -18.90 -2.75
CA VAL A 159 8.86 -19.46 -3.52
C VAL A 159 8.92 -18.79 -4.88
N GLU A 160 10.09 -18.40 -5.32
CA GLU A 160 10.31 -17.76 -6.61
C GLU A 160 11.41 -18.49 -7.38
N PHE A 161 11.05 -19.05 -8.51
CA PHE A 161 12.03 -19.64 -9.43
C PHE A 161 12.69 -18.55 -10.28
N GLN A 162 13.99 -18.72 -10.49
CA GLN A 162 14.72 -17.96 -11.51
C GLN A 162 14.23 -18.36 -12.90
N GLY A 163 14.23 -17.42 -13.86
CA GLY A 163 13.68 -17.63 -15.19
C GLY A 163 14.29 -18.81 -15.95
N ASP A 164 15.53 -19.20 -15.64
CA ASP A 164 16.19 -20.38 -16.20
C ASP A 164 15.83 -21.70 -15.52
N GLY A 165 15.05 -21.66 -14.43
CA GLY A 165 14.61 -22.82 -13.67
C GLY A 165 15.72 -23.53 -12.85
N THR A 166 16.95 -23.00 -12.82
CA THR A 166 18.11 -23.66 -12.16
C THR A 166 18.20 -23.35 -10.67
N LYS A 167 17.56 -22.28 -10.22
CA LYS A 167 17.60 -21.76 -8.85
C LYS A 167 16.21 -21.34 -8.39
N ALA A 168 15.93 -21.52 -7.08
CA ALA A 168 14.74 -20.94 -6.45
C ALA A 168 15.11 -20.20 -5.17
N ILE A 169 14.40 -19.09 -4.93
CA ILE A 169 14.49 -18.29 -3.73
C ILE A 169 13.29 -18.65 -2.84
N PHE A 170 13.57 -19.12 -1.63
CA PHE A 170 12.56 -19.43 -0.64
C PHE A 170 12.47 -18.29 0.36
N TYR A 171 11.37 -17.56 0.34
CA TYR A 171 11.10 -16.49 1.28
C TYR A 171 10.51 -17.05 2.55
N TYR A 172 11.17 -16.82 3.68
CA TYR A 172 10.72 -17.35 4.96
C TYR A 172 10.65 -16.28 6.06
N ILE A 173 9.82 -16.55 7.06
CA ILE A 173 9.69 -15.77 8.29
C ILE A 173 10.10 -16.65 9.45
N ALA A 174 10.90 -16.11 10.35
CA ALA A 174 11.23 -16.70 11.63
C ALA A 174 11.45 -15.59 12.67
N ASP A 175 11.06 -15.83 13.89
CA ASP A 175 11.27 -14.88 14.99
C ASP A 175 12.72 -14.92 15.52
N GLY A 176 13.41 -16.03 15.34
CA GLY A 176 14.80 -16.23 15.76
C GLY A 176 15.70 -16.72 14.63
N ARG A 177 16.92 -17.08 15.00
CA ARG A 177 17.86 -17.76 14.10
C ARG A 177 17.44 -19.21 13.92
N VAL A 178 17.28 -19.64 12.68
CA VAL A 178 16.96 -21.02 12.31
C VAL A 178 18.19 -21.66 11.66
N ASP A 179 18.54 -22.87 12.07
CA ASP A 179 19.56 -23.66 11.37
C ASP A 179 18.90 -24.47 10.25
N PHE A 180 19.08 -24.03 9.02
CA PHE A 180 18.51 -24.67 7.84
C PHE A 180 19.50 -25.50 7.04
N ARG A 181 20.65 -25.92 7.61
CA ARG A 181 21.62 -26.72 6.88
C ARG A 181 21.05 -28.06 6.40
N GLN A 182 20.26 -28.70 7.26
CA GLN A 182 19.59 -29.96 6.92
C GLN A 182 18.44 -29.69 5.95
N LEU A 183 17.64 -28.62 6.16
CA LEU A 183 16.56 -28.24 5.27
C LEU A 183 17.05 -27.99 3.83
N ILE A 184 18.17 -27.27 3.67
CA ILE A 184 18.74 -26.99 2.34
C ILE A 184 19.16 -28.28 1.64
N LYS A 185 19.73 -29.26 2.37
CA LYS A 185 20.08 -30.56 1.79
C LYS A 185 18.84 -31.30 1.30
N VAL A 186 17.81 -31.41 2.15
CA VAL A 186 16.56 -32.08 1.78
C VAL A 186 15.89 -31.37 0.60
N PHE A 187 15.86 -30.05 0.57
CA PHE A 187 15.32 -29.28 -0.57
C PHE A 187 16.11 -29.49 -1.85
N ALA A 188 17.45 -29.54 -1.76
CA ALA A 188 18.30 -29.78 -2.94
C ALA A 188 18.07 -31.18 -3.52
N ASP A 189 17.91 -32.19 -2.66
CA ASP A 189 17.65 -33.58 -3.07
C ASP A 189 16.24 -33.73 -3.66
N GLU A 190 15.22 -33.13 -3.04
CA GLU A 190 13.80 -33.21 -3.45
C GLU A 190 13.55 -32.46 -4.76
N PHE A 191 13.99 -31.20 -4.82
CA PHE A 191 13.65 -30.29 -5.94
C PHE A 191 14.71 -30.27 -7.05
N ARG A 192 15.92 -30.77 -6.80
CA ARG A 192 17.07 -30.81 -7.72
C ARG A 192 17.42 -29.45 -8.33
N ILE A 193 17.35 -28.39 -7.52
CA ILE A 193 17.66 -27.02 -7.88
C ILE A 193 18.59 -26.39 -6.84
N ARG A 194 19.21 -25.26 -7.19
CA ARG A 194 19.94 -24.44 -6.22
C ARG A 194 18.98 -23.72 -5.30
N ILE A 195 19.20 -23.82 -4.01
CA ILE A 195 18.35 -23.23 -2.97
C ILE A 195 18.99 -21.95 -2.47
N GLU A 196 18.22 -20.86 -2.48
CA GLU A 196 18.55 -19.63 -1.77
C GLU A 196 17.46 -19.36 -0.72
N MET A 197 17.88 -19.23 0.54
CA MET A 197 16.98 -18.89 1.64
C MET A 197 17.04 -17.40 1.91
N LYS A 198 15.88 -16.71 1.85
CA LYS A 198 15.78 -15.28 2.10
C LYS A 198 14.77 -14.98 3.20
N GLN A 199 15.27 -14.47 4.32
CA GLN A 199 14.42 -14.04 5.41
C GLN A 199 13.67 -12.76 5.03
N ILE A 200 12.38 -12.73 5.31
CA ILE A 200 11.53 -11.56 5.15
C ILE A 200 10.82 -11.24 6.46
N GLY A 201 10.52 -9.96 6.66
CA GLY A 201 9.73 -9.54 7.81
C GLY A 201 8.23 -9.71 7.57
N ALA A 202 7.43 -9.79 8.64
CA ALA A 202 5.98 -9.95 8.56
C ALA A 202 5.28 -8.87 7.70
N ARG A 203 5.83 -7.64 7.68
CA ARG A 203 5.30 -6.57 6.82
C ARG A 203 5.62 -6.80 5.34
N GLN A 204 6.79 -7.36 5.03
CA GLN A 204 7.14 -7.74 3.67
C GLN A 204 6.27 -8.90 3.19
N GLU A 205 6.02 -9.91 4.05
CA GLU A 205 5.09 -10.99 3.71
C GLU A 205 3.69 -10.44 3.39
N ALA A 206 3.16 -9.56 4.25
CA ALA A 206 1.89 -8.91 3.98
C ALA A 206 1.88 -8.13 2.65
N GLY A 207 2.99 -7.49 2.30
CA GLY A 207 3.17 -6.82 1.01
C GLY A 207 3.22 -7.78 -0.18
N LEU A 208 3.83 -8.97 -0.02
CA LEU A 208 3.86 -10.02 -1.04
C LEU A 208 2.47 -10.61 -1.28
N ILE A 209 1.71 -10.86 -0.22
CA ILE A 209 0.33 -11.36 -0.31
C ILE A 209 -0.59 -10.29 -0.90
N GLY A 210 -0.46 -9.04 -0.44
CA GLY A 210 -1.34 -7.94 -0.80
C GLY A 210 -2.65 -7.96 -0.02
N GLY A 211 -3.65 -7.24 -0.53
CA GLY A 211 -4.98 -7.14 0.08
C GLY A 211 -5.37 -5.71 0.43
N LEU A 212 -6.51 -5.55 1.12
CA LEU A 212 -7.06 -4.27 1.52
C LEU A 212 -6.81 -4.00 3.01
N GLY A 213 -6.45 -2.77 3.31
CA GLY A 213 -6.37 -2.30 4.69
C GLY A 213 -7.74 -1.97 5.27
N VAL A 214 -7.78 -1.69 6.58
CA VAL A 214 -8.99 -1.21 7.27
C VAL A 214 -9.52 0.13 6.73
N CYS A 215 -8.71 0.86 5.97
CA CYS A 215 -9.07 2.11 5.28
C CYS A 215 -9.76 1.88 3.93
N GLY A 216 -9.97 0.62 3.51
CA GLY A 216 -10.55 0.25 2.22
C GLY A 216 -9.63 0.40 1.01
N ARG A 217 -8.36 0.82 1.22
CA ARG A 217 -7.34 0.94 0.17
C ARG A 217 -6.41 -0.27 0.20
N GLU A 218 -5.71 -0.52 -0.91
CA GLU A 218 -4.64 -1.51 -0.94
C GLU A 218 -3.58 -1.25 0.13
N LEU A 219 -2.93 -2.33 0.59
CA LEU A 219 -1.92 -2.22 1.63
C LEU A 219 -0.77 -1.32 1.18
N CYS A 220 -0.39 -0.35 2.03
CA CYS A 220 0.72 0.57 1.75
C CYS A 220 2.03 -0.18 1.44
N CYS A 221 2.27 -1.32 2.09
CA CYS A 221 3.46 -2.16 1.90
C CYS A 221 3.45 -2.93 0.57
N SER A 222 2.30 -3.08 -0.10
CA SER A 222 2.23 -3.66 -1.43
C SER A 222 2.19 -2.59 -2.54
N ASN A 223 1.72 -1.38 -2.22
CA ASN A 223 1.50 -0.35 -3.22
C ASN A 223 2.73 0.55 -3.42
N TYR A 224 3.13 1.34 -2.42
CA TYR A 224 4.18 2.37 -2.61
C TYR A 224 5.35 2.30 -1.62
N ILE A 225 5.20 1.65 -0.46
CA ILE A 225 6.28 1.58 0.53
C ILE A 225 7.27 0.48 0.14
N SER A 226 8.46 0.89 -0.26
CA SER A 226 9.58 -0.02 -0.60
C SER A 226 10.60 -0.17 0.54
N SER A 227 10.70 0.81 1.46
CA SER A 227 11.58 0.75 2.63
C SER A 227 10.76 0.65 3.92
N PHE A 228 11.09 -0.32 4.76
CA PHE A 228 10.34 -0.60 5.98
C PHE A 228 11.10 -0.09 7.20
N GLN A 229 10.80 1.16 7.57
CA GLN A 229 11.30 1.73 8.82
C GLN A 229 10.49 1.25 10.02
N SER A 230 11.13 1.21 11.19
CA SER A 230 10.45 0.92 12.44
C SER A 230 9.51 2.07 12.80
N ILE A 231 8.27 1.74 13.18
CA ILE A 231 7.24 2.72 13.53
C ILE A 231 7.11 2.73 15.04
N THR A 232 7.18 3.91 15.65
CA THR A 232 7.05 4.09 17.08
C THR A 232 5.65 4.56 17.46
N THR A 233 5.26 4.35 18.71
CA THR A 233 3.97 4.82 19.24
C THR A 233 3.91 6.36 19.34
N SER A 234 5.05 7.05 19.26
CA SER A 234 5.09 8.52 19.21
C SER A 234 4.33 9.07 18.00
N ALA A 235 4.40 8.37 16.85
CA ALA A 235 3.64 8.76 15.67
C ALA A 235 2.11 8.73 15.90
N ALA A 236 1.61 7.80 16.71
CA ALA A 236 0.20 7.76 17.08
C ALA A 236 -0.18 8.88 18.06
N ARG A 237 0.73 9.24 18.98
CA ARG A 237 0.50 10.35 19.93
C ARG A 237 0.44 11.70 19.24
N VAL A 238 1.31 11.95 18.25
CA VAL A 238 1.28 13.18 17.43
C VAL A 238 -0.05 13.33 16.70
N GLN A 239 -0.67 12.21 16.31
CA GLN A 239 -1.96 12.19 15.61
C GLN A 239 -3.16 12.15 16.58
N ASP A 240 -2.95 12.30 17.85
CA ASP A 240 -3.98 12.23 18.93
C ASP A 240 -4.83 10.93 18.85
N LEU A 241 -4.20 9.82 18.49
CA LEU A 241 -4.87 8.53 18.39
C LEU A 241 -4.76 7.76 19.70
N SER A 242 -5.85 7.12 20.11
CA SER A 242 -5.84 6.22 21.26
C SER A 242 -4.84 5.07 21.06
N LEU A 243 -4.03 4.79 22.09
CA LEU A 243 -2.99 3.74 22.03
C LEU A 243 -3.57 2.31 22.13
N ASN A 244 -4.73 2.08 21.53
CA ASN A 244 -5.33 0.75 21.45
C ASN A 244 -4.62 -0.09 20.38
N PRO A 245 -3.93 -1.19 20.73
CA PRO A 245 -3.19 -2.03 19.78
C PRO A 245 -4.05 -2.53 18.62
N GLN A 246 -5.30 -2.90 18.87
CA GLN A 246 -6.22 -3.39 17.85
C GLN A 246 -6.53 -2.33 16.78
N LYS A 247 -6.62 -1.05 17.16
CA LYS A 247 -6.85 0.06 16.23
C LYS A 247 -5.58 0.48 15.49
N LEU A 248 -4.40 0.31 16.12
CA LEU A 248 -3.12 0.74 15.56
C LEU A 248 -2.40 -0.32 14.75
N ALA A 249 -2.75 -1.61 14.90
CA ALA A 249 -2.13 -2.71 14.16
C ALA A 249 -2.60 -2.76 12.70
N GLY A 250 -1.64 -3.04 11.80
CA GLY A 250 -1.92 -3.37 10.41
C GLY A 250 -2.16 -4.88 10.22
N GLN A 251 -2.43 -5.30 9.00
CA GLN A 251 -2.62 -6.72 8.63
C GLN A 251 -1.41 -7.59 8.99
N CYS A 252 -0.22 -7.01 9.01
CA CYS A 252 1.03 -7.69 9.39
C CYS A 252 1.25 -7.83 10.91
N GLY A 253 0.29 -7.40 11.75
CA GLY A 253 0.45 -7.38 13.22
C GLY A 253 1.39 -6.29 13.76
N LYS A 254 2.10 -5.54 12.92
CA LYS A 254 2.94 -4.39 13.31
C LYS A 254 2.12 -3.08 13.20
N LEU A 255 2.62 -1.99 13.78
CA LEU A 255 1.96 -0.68 13.66
C LEU A 255 1.73 -0.29 12.20
N LYS A 256 0.59 0.34 11.91
CA LYS A 256 0.19 0.78 10.57
C LYS A 256 1.23 1.72 9.94
N CYS A 257 1.60 1.46 8.69
CA CYS A 257 2.57 2.27 7.95
C CYS A 257 2.12 3.72 7.73
N CYS A 258 0.81 3.95 7.58
CA CYS A 258 0.24 5.29 7.41
C CYS A 258 0.52 6.19 8.62
N LEU A 259 0.62 5.66 9.83
CA LEU A 259 1.00 6.44 11.01
C LEU A 259 2.31 7.19 10.81
N ASN A 260 3.34 6.50 10.33
CA ASN A 260 4.63 7.13 10.08
C ASN A 260 4.63 8.04 8.85
N TYR A 261 3.90 7.64 7.82
CA TYR A 261 3.79 8.41 6.57
C TYR A 261 3.13 9.78 6.78
N GLU A 262 2.09 9.82 7.60
CA GLU A 262 1.31 11.03 7.86
C GLU A 262 1.90 11.90 8.97
N THR A 263 2.87 11.39 9.77
CA THR A 263 3.40 12.08 10.95
C THR A 263 3.92 13.48 10.62
N ALA A 264 4.63 13.65 9.51
CA ALA A 264 5.18 14.95 9.12
C ALA A 264 4.07 15.99 8.84
N ALA A 265 2.99 15.58 8.17
CA ALA A 265 1.84 16.45 7.90
C ALA A 265 1.12 16.86 9.20
N TYR A 266 0.95 15.91 10.14
CA TYR A 266 0.38 16.23 11.46
C TYR A 266 1.27 17.15 12.28
N MET A 267 2.59 16.98 12.27
CA MET A 267 3.53 17.86 12.96
C MET A 267 3.49 19.28 12.39
N ASP A 268 3.42 19.42 11.07
CA ASP A 268 3.29 20.72 10.42
C ASP A 268 1.98 21.42 10.80
N ALA A 269 0.85 20.73 10.68
CA ALA A 269 -0.44 21.26 11.09
C ALA A 269 -0.48 21.60 12.59
N GLN A 270 0.09 20.75 13.45
CA GLN A 270 0.13 20.98 14.89
C GLN A 270 0.96 22.22 15.27
N SER A 271 1.96 22.60 14.43
CA SER A 271 2.77 23.82 14.67
C SER A 271 1.94 25.11 14.54
N ARG A 272 0.84 25.08 13.81
CA ARG A 272 -0.07 26.22 13.58
C ARG A 272 -1.15 26.34 14.66
N ILE A 273 -1.41 25.27 15.40
CA ILE A 273 -2.44 25.23 16.43
C ILE A 273 -1.89 25.77 17.76
N PRO A 274 -2.61 26.70 18.44
CA PRO A 274 -2.20 27.19 19.73
C PRO A 274 -2.25 26.10 20.80
N LYS A 275 -1.27 26.08 21.68
CA LYS A 275 -1.29 25.22 22.85
C LYS A 275 -2.11 25.89 23.96
N VAL A 276 -3.29 25.36 24.18
CA VAL A 276 -4.22 25.86 25.21
C VAL A 276 -4.03 25.02 26.47
N TYR A 277 -3.39 25.60 27.48
CA TYR A 277 -3.18 24.93 28.77
C TYR A 277 -4.24 25.31 29.80
N ASN A 278 -4.75 26.57 29.73
CA ASN A 278 -5.78 27.10 30.58
C ASN A 278 -7.08 27.27 29.83
N PRO A 279 -8.25 27.17 30.49
CA PRO A 279 -9.53 27.47 29.84
C PRO A 279 -9.54 28.90 29.30
N LEU A 280 -10.22 29.11 28.18
CA LEU A 280 -10.40 30.44 27.61
C LEU A 280 -11.47 31.19 28.39
N GLU A 281 -11.22 32.47 28.68
CA GLU A 281 -12.15 33.33 29.41
C GLU A 281 -13.05 34.09 28.45
N PHE A 282 -14.36 33.94 28.65
CA PHE A 282 -15.42 34.68 27.96
C PHE A 282 -16.26 35.43 28.99
N GLN A 283 -17.08 36.37 28.56
CA GLN A 283 -18.02 37.05 29.45
C GLN A 283 -19.05 36.08 30.05
N ASP A 284 -19.46 35.07 29.23
CA ASP A 284 -20.43 34.04 29.62
C ASP A 284 -19.81 32.91 30.51
N GLY A 285 -18.51 32.85 30.68
CA GLY A 285 -17.85 31.82 31.49
C GLY A 285 -16.51 31.32 30.97
N LEU A 286 -16.08 30.19 31.52
CA LEU A 286 -14.82 29.53 31.15
C LEU A 286 -15.08 28.43 30.11
N ALA A 287 -14.36 28.48 29.00
CA ALA A 287 -14.44 27.48 27.95
C ALA A 287 -13.24 26.52 27.98
N TYR A 288 -13.53 25.25 28.08
CA TYR A 288 -12.54 24.17 28.16
C TYR A 288 -12.32 23.52 26.80
N LEU A 289 -11.06 23.27 26.43
CA LEU A 289 -10.72 22.53 25.23
C LEU A 289 -11.07 21.05 25.42
N MET A 290 -11.97 20.53 24.57
CA MET A 290 -12.42 19.14 24.64
C MET A 290 -11.76 18.26 23.57
N LYS A 291 -11.58 18.78 22.36
CA LYS A 291 -11.03 18.03 21.23
C LYS A 291 -10.38 18.98 20.24
N THR A 292 -9.36 18.51 19.54
CA THR A 292 -8.73 19.24 18.42
C THR A 292 -8.78 18.37 17.15
N ASP A 293 -9.21 18.94 16.05
CA ASP A 293 -9.04 18.35 14.71
C ASP A 293 -7.81 19.00 14.07
N ILE A 294 -6.70 18.30 14.15
CA ILE A 294 -5.38 18.82 13.79
C ILE A 294 -5.30 19.22 12.33
N LEU A 295 -5.81 18.38 11.40
CA LEU A 295 -5.69 18.63 9.97
C LEU A 295 -6.65 19.70 9.44
N ARG A 296 -7.78 19.90 10.13
CA ARG A 296 -8.73 20.98 9.82
C ARG A 296 -8.43 22.27 10.57
N GLU A 297 -7.49 22.24 11.49
CA GLU A 297 -7.12 23.35 12.35
C GLU A 297 -8.34 23.90 13.16
N ILE A 298 -9.24 22.96 13.58
CA ILE A 298 -10.46 23.29 14.34
C ILE A 298 -10.29 22.75 15.76
N MET A 299 -10.56 23.61 16.73
CA MET A 299 -10.55 23.31 18.16
C MET A 299 -11.98 23.36 18.70
N TYR A 300 -12.40 22.33 19.43
CA TYR A 300 -13.74 22.23 19.99
C TYR A 300 -13.71 22.55 21.47
N PHE A 301 -14.46 23.56 21.85
CA PHE A 301 -14.59 24.03 23.22
C PHE A 301 -15.98 23.74 23.79
N SER A 302 -16.08 23.60 25.11
CA SER A 302 -17.34 23.51 25.85
C SER A 302 -17.24 24.29 27.16
N TYR A 303 -18.35 24.83 27.62
CA TYR A 303 -18.46 25.42 28.95
C TYR A 303 -18.51 24.35 30.04
N ASP A 304 -18.92 23.12 29.72
CA ASP A 304 -18.98 22.01 30.66
C ASP A 304 -17.80 21.03 30.40
N PRO A 305 -16.85 20.92 31.33
CA PRO A 305 -15.70 20.03 31.18
C PRO A 305 -16.06 18.54 31.30
N SER A 306 -17.24 18.19 31.78
CA SER A 306 -17.66 16.81 32.04
C SER A 306 -18.46 16.22 30.88
N SER A 307 -18.97 17.04 29.96
CA SER A 307 -19.86 16.62 28.90
C SER A 307 -19.32 16.95 27.51
N LEU A 308 -19.40 15.99 26.61
CA LEU A 308 -19.12 16.18 25.18
C LEU A 308 -20.35 16.73 24.41
N ALA A 309 -21.43 17.08 25.09
CA ALA A 309 -22.57 17.79 24.53
C ALA A 309 -22.22 19.27 24.34
N ASN A 310 -22.84 19.94 23.37
CA ASN A 310 -22.65 21.36 23.09
C ASN A 310 -21.18 21.75 22.84
N LEU A 311 -20.56 21.11 21.87
CA LEU A 311 -19.21 21.46 21.41
C LEU A 311 -19.29 22.61 20.41
N TYR A 312 -18.55 23.68 20.69
CA TYR A 312 -18.42 24.86 19.83
C TYR A 312 -17.10 24.79 19.06
N PRO A 313 -17.13 24.70 17.72
CA PRO A 313 -15.92 24.70 16.90
C PRO A 313 -15.39 26.12 16.74
N LEU A 314 -14.08 26.30 16.93
CA LEU A 314 -13.34 27.52 16.63
C LEU A 314 -12.14 27.19 15.76
N TYR A 315 -11.82 28.04 14.79
CA TYR A 315 -10.57 27.91 14.04
C TYR A 315 -9.35 28.25 14.90
N ALA A 316 -8.23 27.64 14.62
CA ALA A 316 -6.99 27.89 15.38
C ALA A 316 -6.57 29.36 15.35
N GLU A 317 -6.83 30.07 14.26
CA GLU A 317 -6.57 31.50 14.12
C GLU A 317 -7.40 32.32 15.13
N ASP A 318 -8.71 32.06 15.21
CA ASP A 318 -9.60 32.74 16.16
C ASP A 318 -9.18 32.46 17.60
N VAL A 319 -8.75 31.23 17.89
CA VAL A 319 -8.26 30.87 19.23
C VAL A 319 -6.98 31.64 19.58
N TRP A 320 -6.06 31.87 18.61
CA TRP A 320 -4.90 32.72 18.83
C TRP A 320 -5.28 34.15 19.22
N ASP A 321 -6.30 34.70 18.56
CA ASP A 321 -6.75 36.06 18.87
C ASP A 321 -7.46 36.14 20.21
N ILE A 322 -8.28 35.15 20.55
CA ILE A 322 -8.90 35.05 21.88
C ILE A 322 -7.84 34.95 22.98
N ILE A 323 -6.79 34.15 22.78
CA ILE A 323 -5.68 34.04 23.74
C ILE A 323 -4.98 35.40 23.92
N LYS A 324 -4.79 36.16 22.83
CA LYS A 324 -4.20 37.53 22.93
C LYS A 324 -5.12 38.49 23.69
N MET A 325 -6.44 38.48 23.42
CA MET A 325 -7.43 39.28 24.16
C MET A 325 -7.42 38.95 25.66
N ASN A 326 -7.45 37.65 25.98
CA ASN A 326 -7.44 37.21 27.39
C ASN A 326 -6.14 37.62 28.12
N ARG A 327 -4.98 37.63 27.43
CA ARG A 327 -3.71 38.15 27.99
C ARG A 327 -3.76 39.64 28.25
N ASN A 328 -4.50 40.39 27.46
CA ASN A 328 -4.70 41.83 27.63
C ASN A 328 -5.81 42.15 28.66
N GLY A 329 -6.47 41.13 29.22
CA GLY A 329 -7.57 41.29 30.17
C GLY A 329 -8.93 41.52 29.54
N GLU A 330 -9.02 41.43 28.19
CA GLU A 330 -10.23 41.53 27.44
C GLU A 330 -10.93 40.19 27.32
N LYS A 331 -12.26 40.15 27.51
CA LYS A 331 -13.06 38.93 27.46
C LYS A 331 -14.05 39.06 26.29
N PRO A 332 -13.94 38.16 25.26
CA PRO A 332 -14.94 38.09 24.17
C PRO A 332 -16.35 37.83 24.73
N GLU A 333 -17.38 38.23 23.97
CA GLU A 333 -18.77 38.17 24.45
C GLU A 333 -19.26 36.74 24.66
N SER A 334 -19.10 35.87 23.70
CA SER A 334 -19.58 34.48 23.81
C SER A 334 -18.83 33.53 22.87
N LEU A 335 -18.93 32.22 23.17
CA LEU A 335 -18.40 31.14 22.37
C LEU A 335 -19.18 30.84 21.07
N LYS A 336 -20.24 31.60 20.80
CA LYS A 336 -21.08 31.44 19.60
C LYS A 336 -20.39 32.05 18.38
N GLY A 337 -19.39 31.36 17.86
CA GLY A 337 -18.87 31.60 16.51
C GLY A 337 -19.80 30.95 15.47
N ASP A 338 -20.07 31.67 14.39
CA ASP A 338 -20.84 31.17 13.23
C ASP A 338 -20.11 30.13 12.39
N VAL A 339 -19.24 29.33 13.02
CA VAL A 339 -18.52 28.26 12.33
C VAL A 339 -19.38 27.01 12.32
N THR A 340 -20.34 26.97 11.40
CA THR A 340 -20.83 25.69 10.91
C THR A 340 -19.72 25.09 10.04
N PRO A 341 -19.00 24.04 10.50
CA PRO A 341 -18.07 23.35 9.62
C PRO A 341 -18.86 22.89 8.42
N ALA A 342 -18.54 23.42 7.23
CA ALA A 342 -19.15 22.98 5.99
C ALA A 342 -19.02 21.46 5.95
N ALA A 343 -20.15 20.75 5.96
CA ALA A 343 -20.14 19.32 5.79
C ALA A 343 -19.38 19.04 4.49
N PRO A 344 -18.38 18.17 4.47
CA PRO A 344 -17.65 17.88 3.26
C PRO A 344 -18.67 17.40 2.23
N GLU A 345 -18.90 18.19 1.19
CA GLU A 345 -19.63 17.75 0.01
C GLU A 345 -18.78 16.67 -0.65
N PHE A 346 -19.02 15.44 -0.28
CA PHE A 346 -18.52 14.30 -1.05
C PHE A 346 -19.33 14.25 -2.33
N VAL A 347 -18.89 14.95 -3.35
CA VAL A 347 -19.34 14.72 -4.72
C VAL A 347 -18.81 13.35 -5.11
N THR A 348 -19.62 12.32 -4.88
CA THR A 348 -19.34 11.00 -5.42
C THR A 348 -19.48 11.10 -6.94
N ALA A 349 -18.39 10.91 -7.67
CA ALA A 349 -18.39 10.87 -9.14
C ALA A 349 -19.19 9.67 -9.72
N VAL A 350 -19.67 8.79 -8.87
CA VAL A 350 -20.52 7.64 -9.19
C VAL A 350 -21.79 7.81 -8.37
N GLY A 351 -22.88 8.17 -9.04
CA GLY A 351 -24.19 8.50 -8.49
C GLY A 351 -24.55 7.92 -7.12
N ASP A 352 -25.48 8.56 -6.48
CA ASP A 352 -25.90 8.38 -5.09
C ASP A 352 -26.07 6.90 -4.65
N ASP A 353 -24.96 6.22 -4.38
CA ASP A 353 -24.89 4.85 -3.87
C ASP A 353 -24.88 4.84 -2.33
N ALA A 354 -25.79 5.60 -1.73
CA ALA A 354 -26.00 5.55 -0.29
C ALA A 354 -26.35 4.10 0.10
N ILE A 355 -25.62 3.57 1.07
CA ILE A 355 -25.83 2.23 1.64
C ILE A 355 -27.30 2.00 2.02
N ASN A 356 -28.05 3.07 2.30
CA ASN A 356 -29.46 3.10 2.69
C ASN A 356 -30.48 3.04 1.54
N ARG A 357 -30.06 3.04 0.26
CA ARG A 357 -31.01 3.08 -0.87
C ARG A 357 -32.02 1.92 -0.88
N PHE A 358 -31.61 0.76 -0.36
CA PHE A 358 -32.50 -0.40 -0.23
C PHE A 358 -33.48 -0.26 0.94
N ASP A 359 -33.13 0.50 1.99
CA ASP A 359 -33.98 0.74 3.14
C ASP A 359 -35.07 1.77 2.82
N GLU A 360 -34.81 2.76 2.00
CA GLU A 360 -35.83 3.69 1.51
C GLU A 360 -36.84 3.00 0.59
N ALA A 361 -36.38 2.12 -0.29
CA ALA A 361 -37.28 1.31 -1.12
C ALA A 361 -38.17 0.38 -0.26
N ARG A 362 -37.65 -0.18 0.83
CA ARG A 362 -38.41 -0.96 1.82
C ARG A 362 -39.42 -0.09 2.58
N LYS A 363 -39.05 1.13 3.00
CA LYS A 363 -39.94 2.09 3.68
C LYS A 363 -41.08 2.53 2.77
N ARG A 364 -40.82 2.81 1.47
CA ARG A 364 -41.84 3.11 0.47
C ARG A 364 -42.84 1.97 0.21
N LYS A 365 -42.33 0.72 0.15
CA LYS A 365 -43.19 -0.48 0.04
C LYS A 365 -44.05 -0.69 1.28
N LYS A 366 -43.50 -0.49 2.50
CA LYS A 366 -44.26 -0.59 3.76
C LYS A 366 -45.36 0.47 3.87
N LYS A 367 -45.07 1.73 3.47
CA LYS A 367 -46.09 2.82 3.43
C LYS A 367 -47.21 2.53 2.44
N LYS A 368 -46.90 2.01 1.24
CA LYS A 368 -47.94 1.64 0.23
C LYS A 368 -48.80 0.46 0.71
N ARG A 369 -48.26 -0.48 1.46
CA ARG A 369 -48.99 -1.65 1.99
C ARG A 369 -49.93 -1.26 3.15
N ASN A 370 -49.53 -0.33 4.02
CA ASN A 370 -50.35 0.19 5.11
C ASN A 370 -51.50 1.07 4.62
N ASN A 371 -51.32 1.83 3.53
CA ASN A 371 -52.40 2.63 2.93
C ASN A 371 -53.41 1.75 2.16
N ARG A 372 -53.06 0.57 1.67
CA ARG A 372 -54.00 -0.34 1.03
C ARG A 372 -54.92 -1.06 2.02
N ASN A 373 -54.53 -1.17 3.28
CA ASN A 373 -55.30 -1.85 4.34
C ASN A 373 -56.25 -0.91 5.10
N LYS A 374 -56.26 0.40 4.82
CA LYS A 374 -57.31 1.33 5.32
C LYS A 374 -58.41 1.38 4.28
N LYS A 375 -59.38 0.43 4.35
CA LYS A 375 -60.66 0.55 3.70
C LYS A 375 -61.45 1.69 4.35
N PRO A 376 -62.14 2.53 3.60
CA PRO A 376 -63.05 3.53 4.18
C PRO A 376 -64.23 2.78 4.81
N GLN A 377 -64.49 3.02 6.09
CA GLN A 377 -65.75 2.67 6.72
C GLN A 377 -66.81 3.57 6.10
N LYS A 378 -67.82 2.96 5.46
CA LYS A 378 -69.03 3.65 5.03
C LYS A 378 -69.76 4.06 6.28
N ALA A 379 -70.08 5.35 6.37
CA ALA A 379 -71.11 5.88 7.27
C ALA A 379 -72.48 5.45 6.73
N GLU A 380 -73.28 4.84 7.59
CA GLU A 380 -74.73 4.91 7.57
C GLU A 380 -75.20 6.08 8.46
#